data_dcadb479e249bb257c570f233e4d5ba6
#
_entry.id   dcadb479e249bb257c570f233e4d5ba6
#
_cell.length_a   1.000
_cell.length_b   1.000
_cell.length_c   1.000
_cell.angle_alpha   90.00
_cell.angle_beta   90.00
_cell.angle_gamma   90.00
#
_symmetry.space_group_name_H-M   'P 1'
#
loop_
_entity.id
_entity.type
_entity.pdbx_description
1 polymer ?
#
loop_
_entity_poly.entity_id
_entity_poly.type
_entity_poly.pdbx_seq_one_letter_code
_entity_poly.pdbx_strand_id
1 'polypeptide(L)'
;MNFYGVITDATFPYKINSNRFICSIKVIDPTLNPKNKQDWAQVIIYATRFEDLPIIHRIGDIIRVHNATLRIHEGKRQFNVNMYYKSSWALYSSDKLTPLGQSIGDQPYAFSGKKSTQERQDSAITGTLKKYATQYFASSNVISDANTTELKKASKEKKDFDIVAKVLQVFQLDEYTNELKLKDGSGEVFYTLALKIKFPHIRTGSVVRIRSCTHDDTSLNKKVLVLQHYSNIMTFISSSKLAAGVASKVSDDKSSEKAALKSKVAMTPVVLTEVDKKHANLQTTQLHDLFHSPDNSTSTFRTCFYVTKVEPGNVNDMCKSYNKSSKKATSAKGAKGGDMIYQVQFLVKDVSTQFNNNVYRVLLYTHEGLGANFFPQKAANLWSDAKAAGKVKDSVELLTKFNSWVDCVVERRNGYYFIKDTKMVF
;
A
#
# COMPACT_ATOMS: atom_id res chain seq x y z
N MET A 1 2.41 -21.52 18.31
CA MET A 1 2.92 -22.25 17.11
C MET A 1 3.20 -21.27 16.00
N ASN A 2 4.11 -21.63 15.07
CA ASN A 2 4.45 -20.83 13.91
C ASN A 2 3.88 -21.53 12.68
N PHE A 3 3.41 -20.72 11.70
CA PHE A 3 2.87 -21.26 10.45
C PHE A 3 2.98 -20.25 9.32
N TYR A 4 2.80 -20.76 8.10
CA TYR A 4 2.65 -19.99 6.87
C TYR A 4 1.33 -20.39 6.22
N GLY A 5 0.69 -19.46 5.51
CA GLY A 5 -0.52 -19.74 4.77
C GLY A 5 -0.71 -18.82 3.58
N VAL A 6 -1.37 -19.32 2.55
CA VAL A 6 -1.80 -18.55 1.39
C VAL A 6 -3.14 -17.87 1.71
N ILE A 7 -3.21 -16.57 1.54
CA ILE A 7 -4.37 -15.76 1.88
C ILE A 7 -5.47 -15.94 0.83
N THR A 8 -6.67 -16.30 1.27
CA THR A 8 -7.86 -16.40 0.41
C THR A 8 -8.88 -15.30 0.67
N ASP A 9 -8.84 -14.70 1.88
CA ASP A 9 -9.77 -13.64 2.25
C ASP A 9 -9.25 -12.88 3.48
N ALA A 10 -9.65 -11.61 3.63
CA ALA A 10 -9.33 -10.83 4.83
C ALA A 10 -10.28 -9.66 5.05
N THR A 11 -10.55 -9.32 6.32
CA THR A 11 -11.13 -8.02 6.67
C THR A 11 -10.08 -6.92 6.56
N PHE A 12 -10.50 -5.69 6.32
CA PHE A 12 -9.67 -4.55 6.67
C PHE A 12 -9.54 -4.50 8.21
N PRO A 13 -8.37 -4.13 8.76
CA PRO A 13 -8.24 -3.96 10.20
C PRO A 13 -9.24 -2.94 10.75
N TYR A 14 -9.93 -3.27 11.84
CA TYR A 14 -10.94 -2.41 12.42
C TYR A 14 -10.97 -2.47 13.93
N LYS A 15 -11.53 -1.44 14.53
CA LYS A 15 -11.66 -1.30 15.99
C LYS A 15 -12.92 -2.02 16.48
N ILE A 16 -12.79 -2.86 17.49
CA ILE A 16 -13.92 -3.57 18.11
C ILE A 16 -14.35 -2.96 19.45
N ASN A 17 -13.43 -2.29 20.16
CA ASN A 17 -13.73 -1.56 21.41
C ASN A 17 -12.65 -0.46 21.62
N SER A 18 -12.71 0.23 22.76
CA SER A 18 -11.83 1.37 23.05
C SER A 18 -10.33 1.10 22.84
N ASN A 19 -9.88 -0.12 23.17
CA ASN A 19 -8.45 -0.45 23.24
C ASN A 19 -8.05 -1.66 22.38
N ARG A 20 -8.90 -2.12 21.47
CA ARG A 20 -8.62 -3.32 20.68
C ARG A 20 -9.01 -3.18 19.22
N PHE A 21 -8.04 -3.49 18.37
CA PHE A 21 -8.20 -3.65 16.93
C PHE A 21 -8.09 -5.12 16.56
N ILE A 22 -8.69 -5.48 15.43
CA ILE A 22 -8.72 -6.85 14.92
C ILE A 22 -8.53 -6.87 13.39
N CYS A 23 -7.90 -7.93 12.90
CA CYS A 23 -7.89 -8.33 11.50
C CYS A 23 -8.19 -9.83 11.43
N SER A 24 -9.16 -10.22 10.61
CA SER A 24 -9.50 -11.61 10.35
C SER A 24 -9.07 -12.01 8.95
N ILE A 25 -8.31 -13.10 8.84
CA ILE A 25 -7.72 -13.58 7.59
C ILE A 25 -8.10 -15.06 7.42
N LYS A 26 -8.49 -15.47 6.21
CA LYS A 26 -8.63 -16.88 5.85
C LYS A 26 -7.39 -17.33 5.07
N VAL A 27 -6.86 -18.47 5.46
CA VAL A 27 -5.65 -19.03 4.83
C VAL A 27 -5.85 -20.50 4.46
N ILE A 28 -5.12 -20.90 3.43
CA ILE A 28 -5.00 -22.29 2.98
C ILE A 28 -3.51 -22.65 2.88
N ASP A 29 -3.23 -23.95 2.87
CA ASP A 29 -1.93 -24.51 2.58
C ASP A 29 -2.05 -25.90 1.94
N PRO A 30 -0.96 -26.53 1.45
CA PRO A 30 -1.01 -27.85 0.84
C PRO A 30 -1.46 -29.00 1.77
N THR A 31 -1.45 -28.80 3.09
CA THR A 31 -1.85 -29.83 4.08
C THR A 31 -3.36 -29.89 4.30
N LEU A 32 -4.09 -28.86 3.86
CA LEU A 32 -5.55 -28.85 3.87
C LEU A 32 -6.09 -29.74 2.74
N ASN A 33 -7.25 -30.37 2.96
CA ASN A 33 -7.82 -31.31 2.00
C ASN A 33 -8.26 -30.58 0.71
N PRO A 34 -7.60 -30.77 -0.44
CA PRO A 34 -7.93 -30.06 -1.68
C PRO A 34 -9.31 -30.42 -2.24
N LYS A 35 -9.89 -31.56 -1.83
CA LYS A 35 -11.23 -31.99 -2.24
C LYS A 35 -12.36 -31.26 -1.50
N ASN A 36 -12.06 -30.70 -0.32
CA ASN A 36 -13.02 -29.93 0.45
C ASN A 36 -12.77 -28.43 0.22
N LYS A 37 -13.53 -27.82 -0.69
CA LYS A 37 -13.45 -26.38 -1.00
C LYS A 37 -13.72 -25.45 0.16
N GLN A 38 -14.18 -25.97 1.31
CA GLN A 38 -14.42 -25.24 2.54
C GLN A 38 -13.33 -25.46 3.58
N ASP A 39 -12.29 -26.23 3.26
CA ASP A 39 -11.18 -26.47 4.17
C ASP A 39 -10.19 -25.30 4.13
N TRP A 40 -10.34 -24.40 5.09
CA TRP A 40 -9.49 -23.23 5.32
C TRP A 40 -9.32 -23.01 6.82
N ALA A 41 -8.26 -22.33 7.21
CA ALA A 41 -8.04 -21.94 8.59
C ALA A 41 -8.26 -20.44 8.75
N GLN A 42 -8.87 -20.05 9.90
CA GLN A 42 -9.05 -18.66 10.26
C GLN A 42 -7.87 -18.18 11.11
N VAL A 43 -7.34 -17.03 10.77
CA VAL A 43 -6.35 -16.33 11.56
C VAL A 43 -6.97 -15.05 12.07
N ILE A 44 -7.01 -14.89 13.40
CA ILE A 44 -7.52 -13.66 14.02
C ILE A 44 -6.37 -12.99 14.75
N ILE A 45 -6.02 -11.79 14.30
CA ILE A 45 -4.93 -11.01 14.87
C ILE A 45 -5.52 -9.87 15.69
N TYR A 46 -5.13 -9.78 16.97
CA TYR A 46 -5.54 -8.76 17.91
C TYR A 46 -4.37 -7.83 18.25
N ALA A 47 -4.63 -6.53 18.28
CA ALA A 47 -3.65 -5.52 18.68
C ALA A 47 -4.29 -4.37 19.47
N THR A 48 -3.49 -3.61 20.23
CA THR A 48 -3.89 -2.32 20.84
C THR A 48 -3.76 -1.16 19.88
N ARG A 49 -2.89 -1.31 18.87
CA ARG A 49 -2.63 -0.29 17.87
C ARG A 49 -3.00 -0.82 16.50
N PHE A 50 -3.56 0.04 15.68
CA PHE A 50 -3.90 -0.30 14.30
C PHE A 50 -2.67 -0.72 13.50
N GLU A 51 -1.56 -0.04 13.70
CA GLU A 51 -0.29 -0.21 12.98
C GLU A 51 0.36 -1.58 13.19
N ASP A 52 -0.01 -2.28 14.27
CA ASP A 52 0.48 -3.63 14.54
C ASP A 52 -0.25 -4.72 13.73
N LEU A 53 -1.30 -4.36 12.97
CA LEU A 53 -2.11 -5.29 12.19
C LEU A 53 -1.71 -5.31 10.71
N PRO A 54 -1.77 -6.48 10.04
CA PRO A 54 -1.53 -6.55 8.60
C PRO A 54 -2.69 -5.95 7.80
N ILE A 55 -2.36 -5.19 6.76
CA ILE A 55 -3.33 -4.78 5.74
C ILE A 55 -3.14 -5.68 4.52
N ILE A 56 -4.17 -6.44 4.20
CA ILE A 56 -4.13 -7.40 3.09
C ILE A 56 -4.70 -6.74 1.84
N HIS A 57 -3.86 -6.56 0.83
CA HIS A 57 -4.22 -5.91 -0.43
C HIS A 57 -4.45 -6.90 -1.58
N ARG A 58 -3.98 -8.17 -1.44
CA ARG A 58 -4.07 -9.14 -2.52
C ARG A 58 -4.35 -10.55 -2.02
N ILE A 59 -5.32 -11.19 -2.64
CA ILE A 59 -5.65 -12.61 -2.47
C ILE A 59 -4.59 -13.44 -3.20
N GLY A 60 -4.10 -14.48 -2.53
CA GLY A 60 -3.05 -15.36 -3.03
C GLY A 60 -1.66 -15.02 -2.50
N ASP A 61 -1.45 -13.89 -1.82
CA ASP A 61 -0.23 -13.61 -1.11
C ASP A 61 -0.09 -14.51 0.14
N ILE A 62 1.11 -14.56 0.69
CA ILE A 62 1.46 -15.47 1.78
C ILE A 62 1.61 -14.67 3.07
N ILE A 63 1.04 -15.18 4.14
CA ILE A 63 1.28 -14.69 5.49
C ILE A 63 2.09 -15.72 6.29
N ARG A 64 3.15 -15.24 6.96
CA ARG A 64 3.83 -15.96 8.03
C ARG A 64 3.34 -15.41 9.37
N VAL A 65 3.07 -16.29 10.32
CA VAL A 65 2.66 -15.92 11.68
C VAL A 65 3.49 -16.70 12.69
N HIS A 66 3.98 -15.99 13.71
CA HIS A 66 4.67 -16.57 14.86
C HIS A 66 3.86 -16.43 16.14
N ASN A 67 4.00 -17.43 17.02
CA ASN A 67 3.36 -17.49 18.34
C ASN A 67 1.83 -17.40 18.31
N ALA A 68 1.20 -18.07 17.34
CA ALA A 68 -0.24 -18.25 17.31
C ALA A 68 -0.70 -19.34 18.28
N THR A 69 -1.90 -19.18 18.82
CA THR A 69 -2.60 -20.21 19.62
C THR A 69 -3.71 -20.83 18.78
N LEU A 70 -3.64 -22.15 18.55
CA LEU A 70 -4.69 -22.88 17.83
C LEU A 70 -5.88 -23.11 18.75
N ARG A 71 -7.07 -22.84 18.24
CA ARG A 71 -8.37 -23.18 18.85
C ARG A 71 -9.26 -23.84 17.82
N ILE A 72 -10.21 -24.63 18.26
CA ILE A 72 -11.32 -25.11 17.43
C ILE A 72 -12.54 -24.26 17.79
N HIS A 73 -13.11 -23.60 16.80
CA HIS A 73 -14.31 -22.78 16.94
C HIS A 73 -15.32 -23.21 15.87
N GLU A 74 -16.49 -23.65 16.29
CA GLU A 74 -17.55 -24.20 15.39
C GLU A 74 -17.01 -25.27 14.42
N GLY A 75 -16.16 -26.17 14.93
CA GLY A 75 -15.54 -27.24 14.13
C GLY A 75 -14.43 -26.80 13.16
N LYS A 76 -14.06 -25.51 13.14
CA LYS A 76 -13.02 -24.96 12.26
C LYS A 76 -11.75 -24.59 13.06
N ARG A 77 -10.59 -24.75 12.40
CA ARG A 77 -9.31 -24.33 12.97
C ARG A 77 -9.22 -22.81 12.99
N GLN A 78 -9.01 -22.24 14.17
CA GLN A 78 -8.83 -20.81 14.37
C GLN A 78 -7.49 -20.56 15.06
N PHE A 79 -6.62 -19.78 14.42
CA PHE A 79 -5.37 -19.30 14.98
C PHE A 79 -5.55 -17.91 15.57
N ASN A 80 -5.43 -17.80 16.89
CA ASN A 80 -5.47 -16.52 17.59
C ASN A 80 -4.05 -16.00 17.76
N VAL A 81 -3.81 -14.78 17.29
CA VAL A 81 -2.53 -14.08 17.30
C VAL A 81 -2.69 -12.81 18.11
N ASN A 82 -1.91 -12.67 19.17
CA ASN A 82 -2.02 -11.54 20.07
C ASN A 82 -0.74 -10.71 20.03
N MET A 83 -0.81 -9.53 19.41
CA MET A 83 0.34 -8.65 19.21
C MET A 83 0.86 -7.99 20.50
N TYR A 84 0.13 -8.10 21.61
CA TYR A 84 0.61 -7.65 22.93
C TYR A 84 1.79 -8.48 23.44
N TYR A 85 1.89 -9.73 22.99
CA TYR A 85 2.94 -10.66 23.39
C TYR A 85 4.03 -10.76 22.29
N LYS A 86 4.73 -11.87 22.29
CA LYS A 86 5.83 -12.14 21.34
C LYS A 86 5.38 -12.57 19.93
N SER A 87 4.10 -12.31 19.57
CA SER A 87 3.59 -12.67 18.25
C SER A 87 4.08 -11.69 17.19
N SER A 88 4.26 -12.21 15.98
CA SER A 88 4.63 -11.39 14.82
C SER A 88 4.02 -11.97 13.55
N TRP A 89 3.93 -11.13 12.53
CA TRP A 89 3.50 -11.53 11.19
C TRP A 89 4.41 -10.91 10.12
N ALA A 90 4.44 -11.54 8.96
CA ALA A 90 5.09 -11.02 7.76
C ALA A 90 4.30 -11.43 6.51
N LEU A 91 4.21 -10.53 5.53
CA LEU A 91 3.52 -10.72 4.26
C LEU A 91 4.51 -10.82 3.11
N TYR A 92 4.36 -11.84 2.27
CA TYR A 92 5.19 -12.09 1.11
C TYR A 92 4.35 -12.08 -0.16
N SER A 93 4.90 -11.49 -1.21
CA SER A 93 4.25 -11.47 -2.52
C SER A 93 4.34 -12.85 -3.19
N SER A 94 3.23 -13.35 -3.73
CA SER A 94 3.21 -14.54 -4.59
C SER A 94 3.51 -14.22 -6.05
N ASP A 95 3.34 -12.96 -6.46
CA ASP A 95 3.74 -12.46 -7.78
C ASP A 95 5.15 -11.85 -7.75
N LYS A 96 5.70 -11.53 -8.94
CA LYS A 96 6.98 -10.82 -9.07
C LYS A 96 6.97 -9.45 -8.41
N LEU A 97 5.80 -8.79 -8.45
CA LEU A 97 5.60 -7.47 -7.87
C LEU A 97 4.70 -7.57 -6.63
N THR A 98 4.94 -6.73 -5.65
CA THR A 98 4.04 -6.54 -4.51
C THR A 98 2.70 -5.95 -4.99
N PRO A 99 1.64 -5.92 -4.15
CA PRO A 99 0.39 -5.25 -4.50
C PRO A 99 0.57 -3.79 -4.92
N LEU A 100 1.59 -3.11 -4.40
CA LEU A 100 1.92 -1.72 -4.73
C LEU A 100 2.86 -1.57 -5.94
N GLY A 101 3.24 -2.68 -6.60
CA GLY A 101 4.05 -2.66 -7.83
C GLY A 101 5.56 -2.66 -7.60
N GLN A 102 6.03 -2.93 -6.39
CA GLN A 102 7.46 -3.00 -6.05
C GLN A 102 8.04 -4.40 -6.33
N SER A 103 9.28 -4.48 -6.77
CA SER A 103 10.04 -5.73 -6.89
C SER A 103 10.98 -5.87 -5.70
N ILE A 104 10.67 -6.78 -4.78
CA ILE A 104 11.44 -6.99 -3.54
C ILE A 104 12.03 -8.41 -3.41
N GLY A 105 11.92 -9.24 -4.45
CA GLY A 105 12.38 -10.63 -4.44
C GLY A 105 11.63 -11.49 -3.42
N ASP A 106 12.37 -12.25 -2.60
CA ASP A 106 11.81 -13.14 -1.58
C ASP A 106 11.62 -12.47 -0.20
N GLN A 107 11.83 -11.17 -0.12
CA GLN A 107 11.65 -10.42 1.12
C GLN A 107 10.16 -10.21 1.43
N PRO A 108 9.76 -10.08 2.71
CA PRO A 108 8.42 -9.66 3.05
C PRO A 108 8.21 -8.19 2.63
N TYR A 109 7.06 -7.88 2.04
CA TYR A 109 6.72 -6.50 1.68
C TYR A 109 6.07 -5.72 2.84
N ALA A 110 5.60 -6.41 3.86
CA ALA A 110 5.11 -5.84 5.10
C ALA A 110 5.32 -6.82 6.26
N PHE A 111 5.54 -6.30 7.46
CA PHE A 111 5.75 -7.12 8.66
C PHE A 111 5.51 -6.30 9.93
N SER A 112 5.35 -6.97 11.06
CA SER A 112 4.99 -6.38 12.35
C SER A 112 6.18 -5.77 13.11
N GLY A 113 7.09 -5.08 12.42
CA GLY A 113 8.20 -4.35 13.04
C GLY A 113 9.24 -5.25 13.73
N LYS A 114 9.84 -4.77 14.82
CA LYS A 114 10.99 -5.41 15.52
C LYS A 114 10.76 -6.85 16.00
N LYS A 115 9.52 -7.27 16.18
CA LYS A 115 9.16 -8.63 16.59
C LYS A 115 9.21 -9.63 15.44
N SER A 116 9.28 -9.15 14.20
CA SER A 116 9.38 -10.00 13.02
C SER A 116 10.85 -10.21 12.67
N THR A 117 11.33 -11.44 12.82
CA THR A 117 12.67 -11.86 12.40
C THR A 117 12.59 -12.62 11.09
N GLN A 118 13.52 -12.38 10.18
CA GLN A 118 13.65 -13.19 8.97
C GLN A 118 14.37 -14.49 9.33
N GLU A 119 13.78 -15.61 8.95
CA GLU A 119 14.35 -16.95 9.18
C GLU A 119 14.97 -17.51 7.89
N ARG A 120 16.00 -18.34 8.03
CA ARG A 120 16.67 -18.97 6.86
C ARG A 120 15.71 -19.81 6.01
N GLN A 121 14.72 -20.42 6.65
CA GLN A 121 13.71 -21.26 5.99
C GLN A 121 12.62 -20.46 5.25
N ASP A 122 12.50 -19.15 5.49
CA ASP A 122 11.43 -18.31 4.90
C ASP A 122 11.40 -18.42 3.38
N SER A 123 12.55 -18.28 2.72
CA SER A 123 12.64 -18.33 1.25
C SER A 123 12.22 -19.70 0.68
N ALA A 124 12.61 -20.80 1.31
CA ALA A 124 12.24 -22.13 0.86
C ALA A 124 10.74 -22.40 1.02
N ILE A 125 10.18 -22.06 2.19
CA ILE A 125 8.75 -22.28 2.48
C ILE A 125 7.89 -21.35 1.61
N THR A 126 8.21 -20.06 1.55
CA THR A 126 7.46 -19.11 0.71
C THR A 126 7.56 -19.45 -0.77
N GLY A 127 8.73 -19.92 -1.25
CA GLY A 127 8.92 -20.42 -2.61
C GLY A 127 7.98 -21.60 -2.94
N THR A 128 7.83 -22.54 -2.01
CA THR A 128 6.88 -23.66 -2.15
C THR A 128 5.44 -23.19 -2.16
N LEU A 129 5.08 -22.28 -1.24
CA LEU A 129 3.73 -21.72 -1.16
C LEU A 129 3.37 -20.81 -2.35
N LYS A 130 4.33 -20.09 -2.94
CA LYS A 130 4.13 -19.32 -4.18
C LYS A 130 3.72 -20.26 -5.33
N LYS A 131 4.40 -21.41 -5.49
CA LYS A 131 4.05 -22.42 -6.48
C LYS A 131 2.65 -22.99 -6.22
N TYR A 132 2.36 -23.34 -4.97
CA TYR A 132 1.05 -23.83 -4.57
C TYR A 132 -0.05 -22.79 -4.85
N ALA A 133 0.12 -21.52 -4.44
CA ALA A 133 -0.82 -20.45 -4.69
C ALA A 133 -1.08 -20.27 -6.18
N THR A 134 -0.02 -20.25 -7.00
CA THR A 134 -0.15 -20.15 -8.47
C THR A 134 -1.00 -21.27 -9.04
N GLN A 135 -0.75 -22.54 -8.65
CA GLN A 135 -1.49 -23.70 -9.12
C GLN A 135 -2.94 -23.71 -8.61
N TYR A 136 -3.14 -23.40 -7.34
CA TYR A 136 -4.46 -23.36 -6.70
C TYR A 136 -5.37 -22.35 -7.39
N PHE A 137 -4.93 -21.11 -7.56
CA PHE A 137 -5.74 -20.04 -8.15
C PHE A 137 -5.87 -20.17 -9.67
N ALA A 138 -4.95 -20.85 -10.36
CA ALA A 138 -5.09 -21.18 -11.77
C ALA A 138 -6.13 -22.28 -12.03
N SER A 139 -6.33 -23.20 -11.10
CA SER A 139 -7.26 -24.32 -11.23
C SER A 139 -8.64 -24.07 -10.61
N SER A 140 -8.74 -23.18 -9.63
CA SER A 140 -9.93 -22.97 -8.81
C SER A 140 -10.63 -21.65 -9.14
N ASN A 141 -11.96 -21.71 -9.37
CA ASN A 141 -12.84 -20.53 -9.39
C ASN A 141 -13.33 -20.14 -7.98
N VAL A 142 -12.87 -20.84 -6.95
CA VAL A 142 -13.42 -20.73 -5.61
C VAL A 142 -12.79 -19.55 -4.89
N ILE A 143 -13.57 -18.50 -4.71
CA ILE A 143 -13.51 -17.70 -3.51
C ILE A 143 -14.41 -18.43 -2.51
N SER A 144 -13.89 -18.81 -1.37
CA SER A 144 -14.54 -19.65 -0.39
C SER A 144 -15.70 -18.95 0.31
N ASP A 145 -16.72 -18.44 -0.40
CA ASP A 145 -17.80 -17.75 0.29
C ASP A 145 -19.18 -17.93 -0.33
N ALA A 146 -20.10 -18.38 0.54
CA ALA A 146 -21.55 -18.38 0.29
C ALA A 146 -22.14 -16.96 0.14
N ASN A 147 -21.37 -15.92 0.49
CA ASN A 147 -21.82 -14.54 0.51
C ASN A 147 -21.46 -13.75 -0.75
N THR A 148 -20.75 -14.35 -1.72
CA THR A 148 -20.41 -13.66 -2.97
C THR A 148 -21.61 -13.57 -3.89
N THR A 149 -21.98 -12.35 -4.26
CA THR A 149 -23.17 -12.02 -5.06
C THR A 149 -22.77 -11.36 -6.38
N GLU A 150 -23.53 -11.58 -7.44
CA GLU A 150 -23.42 -10.84 -8.70
C GLU A 150 -24.02 -9.44 -8.54
N LEU A 151 -23.43 -8.42 -9.21
CA LEU A 151 -23.91 -7.03 -9.12
C LEU A 151 -25.40 -6.89 -9.46
N LYS A 152 -25.93 -7.64 -10.41
CA LYS A 152 -27.38 -7.63 -10.74
C LYS A 152 -28.30 -8.05 -9.60
N LYS A 153 -27.77 -8.78 -8.60
CA LYS A 153 -28.51 -9.23 -7.41
C LYS A 153 -28.25 -8.36 -6.19
N ALA A 154 -27.23 -7.49 -6.24
CA ALA A 154 -26.78 -6.68 -5.12
C ALA A 154 -27.90 -5.85 -4.46
N SER A 155 -28.82 -5.27 -5.25
CA SER A 155 -29.96 -4.51 -4.76
C SER A 155 -31.00 -5.34 -4.01
N LYS A 156 -30.95 -6.67 -4.09
CA LYS A 156 -31.88 -7.58 -3.38
C LYS A 156 -31.31 -8.10 -2.06
N GLU A 157 -30.03 -7.89 -1.84
CA GLU A 157 -29.33 -8.35 -0.63
C GLU A 157 -29.68 -7.45 0.56
N LYS A 158 -30.17 -8.08 1.65
CA LYS A 158 -30.53 -7.37 2.89
C LYS A 158 -29.42 -7.36 3.93
N LYS A 159 -28.37 -8.14 3.72
CA LYS A 159 -27.21 -8.27 4.61
C LYS A 159 -25.96 -7.89 3.86
N ASP A 160 -24.85 -7.75 4.58
CA ASP A 160 -23.54 -7.59 3.98
C ASP A 160 -23.25 -8.74 3.01
N PHE A 161 -22.76 -8.41 1.84
CA PHE A 161 -22.38 -9.36 0.81
C PHE A 161 -21.01 -9.02 0.22
N ASP A 162 -20.44 -9.97 -0.49
CA ASP A 162 -19.18 -9.81 -1.20
C ASP A 162 -19.41 -9.75 -2.70
N ILE A 163 -18.59 -9.04 -3.42
CA ILE A 163 -18.61 -9.01 -4.88
C ILE A 163 -17.24 -9.26 -5.47
N VAL A 164 -17.20 -9.72 -6.72
CA VAL A 164 -16.00 -9.73 -7.56
C VAL A 164 -16.31 -8.98 -8.85
N ALA A 165 -15.58 -7.90 -9.08
CA ALA A 165 -15.83 -7.02 -10.20
C ALA A 165 -14.53 -6.45 -10.79
N LYS A 166 -14.58 -6.06 -12.07
CA LYS A 166 -13.53 -5.29 -12.73
C LYS A 166 -13.73 -3.82 -12.43
N VAL A 167 -12.66 -3.14 -12.05
CA VAL A 167 -12.60 -1.68 -11.92
C VAL A 167 -12.50 -1.10 -13.32
N LEU A 168 -13.59 -0.55 -13.84
CA LEU A 168 -13.60 0.10 -15.15
C LEU A 168 -12.89 1.44 -15.12
N GLN A 169 -13.04 2.18 -14.01
CA GLN A 169 -12.49 3.51 -13.86
C GLN A 169 -12.31 3.86 -12.39
N VAL A 170 -11.28 4.65 -12.11
CA VAL A 170 -11.02 5.26 -10.81
C VAL A 170 -11.12 6.77 -11.00
N PHE A 171 -12.08 7.41 -10.35
CA PHE A 171 -12.26 8.85 -10.37
C PHE A 171 -11.80 9.45 -9.05
N GLN A 172 -10.98 10.46 -9.09
CA GLN A 172 -10.64 11.23 -7.91
C GLN A 172 -11.78 12.20 -7.61
N LEU A 173 -12.44 12.05 -6.47
CA LEU A 173 -13.45 13.00 -6.01
C LEU A 173 -12.83 14.15 -5.24
N ASP A 174 -11.92 13.85 -4.32
CA ASP A 174 -11.23 14.80 -3.48
C ASP A 174 -9.82 14.30 -3.09
N GLU A 175 -9.15 14.99 -2.19
CA GLU A 175 -7.82 14.65 -1.69
C GLU A 175 -7.76 13.25 -1.05
N TYR A 176 -8.86 12.77 -0.45
CA TYR A 176 -8.89 11.55 0.35
C TYR A 176 -9.66 10.40 -0.29
N THR A 177 -10.50 10.68 -1.29
CA THR A 177 -11.52 9.74 -1.76
C THR A 177 -11.46 9.54 -3.27
N ASN A 178 -11.51 8.27 -3.68
CA ASN A 178 -11.79 7.86 -5.04
C ASN A 178 -13.20 7.28 -5.16
N GLU A 179 -13.85 7.52 -6.29
CA GLU A 179 -15.01 6.76 -6.73
C GLU A 179 -14.52 5.67 -7.71
N LEU A 180 -14.86 4.43 -7.43
CA LEU A 180 -14.58 3.30 -8.29
C LEU A 180 -15.83 2.96 -9.11
N LYS A 181 -15.71 2.90 -10.43
CA LYS A 181 -16.73 2.35 -11.33
C LYS A 181 -16.47 0.87 -11.51
N LEU A 182 -17.44 0.04 -11.14
CA LEU A 182 -17.30 -1.40 -11.05
C LEU A 182 -18.27 -2.10 -12.01
N LYS A 183 -17.83 -3.18 -12.64
CA LYS A 183 -18.66 -4.04 -13.47
C LYS A 183 -18.23 -5.51 -13.32
N ASP A 184 -19.21 -6.39 -13.27
CA ASP A 184 -19.00 -7.84 -13.35
C ASP A 184 -19.58 -8.45 -14.64
N GLY A 185 -19.57 -9.76 -14.75
CA GLY A 185 -20.16 -10.47 -15.91
C GLY A 185 -21.68 -10.39 -16.02
N SER A 186 -22.40 -9.82 -15.03
CA SER A 186 -23.85 -9.64 -15.06
C SER A 186 -24.31 -8.46 -15.90
N GLY A 187 -23.39 -7.58 -16.33
CA GLY A 187 -23.65 -6.41 -17.15
C GLY A 187 -23.96 -5.13 -16.38
N GLU A 188 -24.28 -5.22 -15.08
CA GLU A 188 -24.59 -4.09 -14.22
C GLU A 188 -23.35 -3.30 -13.83
N VAL A 189 -23.54 -1.98 -13.69
CA VAL A 189 -22.49 -1.04 -13.27
C VAL A 189 -22.86 -0.47 -11.92
N PHE A 190 -21.92 -0.55 -11.00
CA PHE A 190 -22.03 0.02 -9.66
C PHE A 190 -20.85 0.97 -9.38
N TYR A 191 -21.04 1.82 -8.39
CA TYR A 191 -20.04 2.75 -7.91
C TYR A 191 -19.79 2.50 -6.43
N THR A 192 -18.57 2.75 -5.96
CA THR A 192 -18.24 2.75 -4.53
C THR A 192 -17.21 3.81 -4.21
N LEU A 193 -17.29 4.36 -3.01
CA LEU A 193 -16.30 5.30 -2.50
C LEU A 193 -15.19 4.52 -1.79
N ALA A 194 -13.97 4.73 -2.20
CA ALA A 194 -12.79 4.10 -1.64
C ALA A 194 -11.82 5.14 -1.09
N LEU A 195 -11.51 5.06 0.20
CA LEU A 195 -10.47 5.90 0.77
C LEU A 195 -9.11 5.52 0.17
N LYS A 196 -8.47 6.50 -0.43
CA LYS A 196 -7.18 6.36 -1.13
C LYS A 196 -6.13 5.68 -0.28
N ILE A 197 -6.07 6.09 0.97
CA ILE A 197 -5.13 5.60 1.94
C ILE A 197 -5.39 4.13 2.34
N LYS A 198 -6.65 3.69 2.35
CA LYS A 198 -6.99 2.27 2.62
C LYS A 198 -6.68 1.37 1.44
N PHE A 199 -6.85 1.88 0.23
CA PHE A 199 -6.81 1.08 -0.99
C PHE A 199 -5.89 1.66 -2.06
N PRO A 200 -4.61 1.92 -1.74
CA PRO A 200 -3.65 2.56 -2.65
C PRO A 200 -3.26 1.68 -3.84
N HIS A 201 -3.57 0.39 -3.80
CA HIS A 201 -3.24 -0.60 -4.81
C HIS A 201 -4.28 -0.72 -5.92
N ILE A 202 -5.46 -0.08 -5.79
CA ILE A 202 -6.55 -0.21 -6.76
C ILE A 202 -6.28 0.62 -8.01
N ARG A 203 -6.44 -0.01 -9.17
CA ARG A 203 -6.15 0.57 -10.49
C ARG A 203 -7.29 0.28 -11.47
N THR A 204 -7.44 1.14 -12.46
CA THR A 204 -8.30 0.85 -13.62
C THR A 204 -7.84 -0.45 -14.29
N GLY A 205 -8.77 -1.30 -14.65
CA GLY A 205 -8.50 -2.63 -15.22
C GLY A 205 -8.31 -3.74 -14.18
N SER A 206 -8.05 -3.42 -12.92
CA SER A 206 -7.90 -4.42 -11.86
C SER A 206 -9.21 -5.17 -11.62
N VAL A 207 -9.14 -6.48 -11.42
CA VAL A 207 -10.24 -7.25 -10.85
C VAL A 207 -10.07 -7.28 -9.35
N VAL A 208 -11.13 -6.91 -8.64
CA VAL A 208 -11.15 -6.81 -7.20
C VAL A 208 -12.22 -7.66 -6.56
N ARG A 209 -11.95 -8.18 -5.37
CA ARG A 209 -12.96 -8.62 -4.44
C ARG A 209 -13.22 -7.50 -3.45
N ILE A 210 -14.47 -7.10 -3.33
CA ILE A 210 -14.95 -6.25 -2.25
C ILE A 210 -15.67 -7.13 -1.25
N ARG A 211 -15.15 -7.14 -0.03
CA ARG A 211 -15.71 -7.91 1.07
C ARG A 211 -16.61 -7.05 1.93
N SER A 212 -17.78 -7.58 2.30
CA SER A 212 -18.73 -7.00 3.25
C SER A 212 -19.16 -5.57 2.86
N CYS A 213 -19.78 -5.45 1.70
CA CYS A 213 -20.45 -4.21 1.28
C CYS A 213 -21.97 -4.36 1.38
N THR A 214 -22.68 -3.23 1.39
CA THR A 214 -24.13 -3.14 1.30
C THR A 214 -24.52 -2.29 0.09
N HIS A 215 -25.77 -2.34 -0.31
CA HIS A 215 -26.32 -1.52 -1.37
C HIS A 215 -26.98 -0.26 -0.78
N ASP A 216 -26.81 0.88 -1.44
CA ASP A 216 -27.50 2.14 -1.11
C ASP A 216 -28.59 2.41 -2.13
N ASP A 217 -29.85 2.37 -1.68
CA ASP A 217 -31.03 2.66 -2.49
C ASP A 217 -31.38 4.15 -2.59
N THR A 218 -30.67 5.01 -1.85
CA THR A 218 -31.00 6.44 -1.76
C THR A 218 -30.48 7.26 -2.94
N SER A 219 -29.57 6.72 -3.72
CA SER A 219 -28.97 7.40 -4.88
C SER A 219 -29.88 7.30 -6.10
N LEU A 220 -30.50 8.40 -6.50
CA LEU A 220 -31.46 8.47 -7.61
C LEU A 220 -30.87 8.16 -9.00
N ASN A 221 -29.56 8.35 -9.19
CA ASN A 221 -28.91 8.30 -10.51
C ASN A 221 -27.78 7.29 -10.64
N LYS A 222 -27.35 6.65 -9.56
CA LYS A 222 -26.24 5.70 -9.56
C LYS A 222 -26.54 4.54 -8.61
N LYS A 223 -26.22 3.31 -9.02
CA LYS A 223 -26.20 2.16 -8.12
C LYS A 223 -24.93 2.20 -7.30
N VAL A 224 -25.05 2.32 -5.99
CA VAL A 224 -23.91 2.53 -5.09
C VAL A 224 -23.73 1.36 -4.12
N LEU A 225 -22.49 0.91 -3.96
CA LEU A 225 -22.08 0.00 -2.89
C LEU A 225 -21.44 0.80 -1.76
N VAL A 226 -21.89 0.56 -0.55
CA VAL A 226 -21.38 1.18 0.66
C VAL A 226 -20.42 0.24 1.37
N LEU A 227 -19.23 0.73 1.65
CA LEU A 227 -18.21 0.01 2.40
C LEU A 227 -18.39 0.24 3.90
N GLN A 228 -18.37 -0.84 4.66
CA GLN A 228 -18.33 -0.80 6.12
C GLN A 228 -16.91 -0.49 6.61
N HIS A 229 -16.73 -0.18 7.90
CA HIS A 229 -15.41 0.11 8.46
C HIS A 229 -14.44 -1.08 8.41
N TYR A 230 -14.96 -2.31 8.36
CA TYR A 230 -14.21 -3.56 8.20
C TYR A 230 -14.17 -4.10 6.76
N SER A 231 -14.83 -3.43 5.82
CA SER A 231 -14.79 -3.82 4.40
C SER A 231 -13.39 -3.73 3.85
N ASN A 232 -13.04 -4.70 3.02
CA ASN A 232 -11.75 -4.72 2.35
C ASN A 232 -11.94 -4.83 0.83
N ILE A 233 -11.06 -4.14 0.09
CA ILE A 233 -10.95 -4.28 -1.36
C ILE A 233 -9.61 -4.91 -1.65
N MET A 234 -9.61 -6.11 -2.23
CA MET A 234 -8.40 -6.88 -2.52
C MET A 234 -8.34 -7.21 -4.00
N THR A 235 -7.16 -7.12 -4.58
CA THR A 235 -6.86 -7.67 -5.91
C THR A 235 -6.57 -9.17 -5.82
N PHE A 236 -6.26 -9.80 -6.93
CA PHE A 236 -5.88 -11.20 -7.02
C PHE A 236 -4.45 -11.34 -7.53
N ILE A 237 -3.79 -12.46 -7.20
CA ILE A 237 -2.54 -12.83 -7.88
C ILE A 237 -2.79 -13.04 -9.38
N SER A 238 -1.74 -12.84 -10.17
CA SER A 238 -1.79 -12.84 -11.64
C SER A 238 -2.31 -14.15 -12.25
N SER A 239 -2.10 -15.28 -11.56
CA SER A 239 -2.57 -16.61 -12.01
C SER A 239 -4.04 -16.88 -11.72
N SER A 240 -4.80 -15.96 -11.13
CA SER A 240 -6.19 -16.20 -10.74
C SER A 240 -7.11 -16.41 -11.94
N LYS A 241 -7.61 -17.64 -12.11
CA LYS A 241 -8.62 -18.00 -13.14
C LYS A 241 -9.92 -17.22 -12.95
N LEU A 242 -10.32 -16.98 -11.69
CA LEU A 242 -11.52 -16.20 -11.39
C LEU A 242 -11.38 -14.77 -11.89
N ALA A 243 -10.25 -14.11 -11.56
CA ALA A 243 -10.00 -12.74 -12.00
C ALA A 243 -9.92 -12.65 -13.54
N ALA A 244 -9.21 -13.58 -14.18
CA ALA A 244 -9.16 -13.68 -15.64
C ALA A 244 -10.55 -13.88 -16.27
N GLY A 245 -11.39 -14.73 -15.65
CA GLY A 245 -12.77 -14.98 -16.10
C GLY A 245 -13.67 -13.76 -15.97
N VAL A 246 -13.53 -12.95 -14.92
CA VAL A 246 -14.26 -11.67 -14.79
C VAL A 246 -13.74 -10.66 -15.80
N ALA A 247 -12.41 -10.53 -15.93
CA ALA A 247 -11.79 -9.61 -16.86
C ALA A 247 -12.22 -9.86 -18.32
N SER A 248 -12.32 -11.12 -18.73
CA SER A 248 -12.71 -11.50 -20.11
C SER A 248 -14.19 -11.26 -20.42
N LYS A 249 -15.07 -11.32 -19.41
CA LYS A 249 -16.51 -11.07 -19.58
C LYS A 249 -16.87 -9.58 -19.60
N VAL A 250 -15.97 -8.74 -19.12
CA VAL A 250 -16.19 -7.29 -19.04
C VAL A 250 -15.33 -6.61 -20.09
N SER A 251 -15.96 -6.24 -21.24
CA SER A 251 -15.30 -5.43 -22.25
C SER A 251 -14.90 -4.07 -21.68
N ASP A 252 -13.72 -3.60 -22.04
CA ASP A 252 -13.32 -2.23 -21.75
C ASP A 252 -14.25 -1.27 -22.49
N ASP A 253 -14.82 -0.35 -21.75
CA ASP A 253 -15.72 0.66 -22.30
C ASP A 253 -14.90 1.68 -23.10
N LYS A 254 -14.76 1.45 -24.42
CA LYS A 254 -13.98 2.34 -25.32
C LYS A 254 -14.47 3.81 -25.30
N SER A 255 -15.72 4.04 -24.84
CA SER A 255 -16.23 5.39 -24.63
C SER A 255 -15.60 6.07 -23.41
N SER A 256 -15.17 5.28 -22.41
CA SER A 256 -14.52 5.80 -21.20
C SER A 256 -13.05 6.19 -21.43
N GLU A 257 -12.34 5.56 -22.39
CA GLU A 257 -10.97 5.98 -22.75
C GLU A 257 -10.93 7.40 -23.32
N LYS A 258 -11.89 7.76 -24.18
CA LYS A 258 -12.01 9.13 -24.71
C LYS A 258 -12.44 10.15 -23.64
N ALA A 259 -13.25 9.74 -22.65
CA ALA A 259 -13.63 10.59 -21.54
C ALA A 259 -12.51 10.70 -20.48
N ALA A 260 -11.74 9.61 -20.26
CA ALA A 260 -10.59 9.61 -19.36
C ALA A 260 -9.41 10.44 -19.92
N LEU A 261 -9.25 10.49 -21.24
CA LEU A 261 -8.30 11.43 -21.90
C LEU A 261 -8.71 12.90 -21.77
N LYS A 262 -10.02 13.17 -21.56
CA LYS A 262 -10.54 14.53 -21.29
C LYS A 262 -10.59 14.86 -19.80
N SER A 263 -10.82 13.88 -18.91
CA SER A 263 -10.62 14.04 -17.49
C SER A 263 -9.18 13.66 -17.14
N LYS A 264 -8.35 14.62 -16.82
CA LYS A 264 -6.91 14.49 -16.56
C LYS A 264 -6.49 13.54 -15.43
N VAL A 265 -7.28 12.54 -15.03
CA VAL A 265 -6.95 11.73 -13.84
C VAL A 265 -7.45 10.28 -13.92
N ALA A 266 -6.83 9.44 -14.73
CA ALA A 266 -6.77 8.00 -14.44
C ALA A 266 -5.50 7.77 -13.61
N MET A 267 -5.62 7.50 -12.30
CA MET A 267 -4.46 7.43 -11.43
C MET A 267 -4.18 6.00 -10.99
N THR A 268 -3.09 5.47 -11.51
CA THR A 268 -2.41 4.31 -10.94
C THR A 268 -1.53 4.75 -9.78
N PRO A 269 -1.49 4.04 -8.64
CA PRO A 269 -0.42 4.25 -7.66
C PRO A 269 0.92 4.09 -8.35
N VAL A 270 1.74 5.12 -8.31
CA VAL A 270 3.05 5.13 -8.94
C VAL A 270 4.08 5.32 -7.85
N VAL A 271 4.99 4.37 -7.72
CA VAL A 271 6.21 4.60 -6.94
C VAL A 271 7.12 5.45 -7.80
N LEU A 272 7.31 6.70 -7.39
CA LEU A 272 8.03 7.71 -8.14
C LEU A 272 9.56 7.63 -8.01
N THR A 273 10.05 6.67 -7.23
CA THR A 273 11.46 6.64 -6.85
C THR A 273 12.06 5.26 -7.01
N GLU A 274 13.36 5.23 -7.22
CA GLU A 274 14.22 4.04 -7.13
C GLU A 274 15.24 4.24 -6.01
N VAL A 275 15.42 3.19 -5.23
CA VAL A 275 16.45 3.08 -4.21
C VAL A 275 17.72 2.51 -4.84
N ASP A 276 18.90 2.99 -4.42
CA ASP A 276 20.19 2.43 -4.85
C ASP A 276 20.27 0.92 -4.56
N LYS A 277 20.83 0.17 -5.49
CA LYS A 277 20.94 -1.31 -5.43
C LYS A 277 21.58 -1.82 -4.14
N LYS A 278 22.52 -1.08 -3.55
CA LYS A 278 23.17 -1.43 -2.28
C LYS A 278 22.19 -1.50 -1.09
N HIS A 279 21.03 -0.85 -1.21
CA HIS A 279 19.98 -0.84 -0.20
C HIS A 279 18.72 -1.63 -0.61
N ALA A 280 18.74 -2.31 -1.75
CA ALA A 280 17.59 -3.07 -2.26
C ALA A 280 17.10 -4.14 -1.29
N ASN A 281 18.01 -4.72 -0.50
CA ASN A 281 17.73 -5.77 0.47
C ASN A 281 17.31 -5.26 1.85
N LEU A 282 17.29 -3.93 2.09
CA LEU A 282 16.79 -3.39 3.34
C LEU A 282 15.28 -3.64 3.45
N GLN A 283 14.86 -4.16 4.60
CA GLN A 283 13.43 -4.31 4.91
C GLN A 283 12.78 -2.94 5.05
N THR A 284 11.57 -2.81 4.49
CA THR A 284 10.77 -1.59 4.63
C THR A 284 10.26 -1.44 6.05
N THR A 285 10.58 -0.31 6.69
CA THR A 285 10.13 0.04 8.04
C THR A 285 8.97 1.03 7.92
N GLN A 286 7.91 0.82 8.72
CA GLN A 286 6.78 1.74 8.79
C GLN A 286 7.20 3.05 9.48
N LEU A 287 6.60 4.18 9.09
CA LEU A 287 6.93 5.50 9.66
C LEU A 287 6.72 5.53 11.18
N HIS A 288 5.64 4.93 11.67
CA HIS A 288 5.41 4.87 13.10
C HIS A 288 6.59 4.21 13.84
N ASP A 289 7.04 3.04 13.38
CA ASP A 289 8.13 2.32 14.02
C ASP A 289 9.47 3.05 13.85
N LEU A 290 9.67 3.66 12.68
CA LEU A 290 10.86 4.46 12.39
C LEU A 290 11.02 5.63 13.37
N PHE A 291 9.95 6.37 13.62
CA PHE A 291 10.00 7.59 14.44
C PHE A 291 9.86 7.34 15.95
N HIS A 292 9.36 6.18 16.37
CA HIS A 292 9.19 5.82 17.79
C HIS A 292 10.15 4.73 18.28
N SER A 293 11.07 4.28 17.40
CA SER A 293 12.06 3.28 17.79
C SER A 293 13.10 3.85 18.75
N PRO A 294 13.28 3.25 19.93
CA PRO A 294 14.35 3.63 20.87
C PRO A 294 15.74 3.16 20.42
N ASP A 295 15.81 2.29 19.39
CA ASP A 295 17.07 1.69 18.95
C ASP A 295 17.87 2.68 18.11
N ASN A 296 19.02 3.07 18.66
CA ASN A 296 19.97 3.97 18.04
C ASN A 296 21.09 3.23 17.26
N SER A 297 21.05 1.89 17.20
CA SER A 297 22.10 1.08 16.58
C SER A 297 22.09 1.14 15.05
N THR A 298 20.94 1.39 14.45
CA THR A 298 20.78 1.49 13.00
C THR A 298 20.52 2.93 12.60
N SER A 299 21.35 3.46 11.71
CA SER A 299 21.22 4.83 11.20
C SER A 299 20.52 4.92 9.83
N THR A 300 20.41 3.81 9.12
CA THR A 300 19.87 3.77 7.74
C THR A 300 18.67 2.83 7.67
N PHE A 301 17.57 3.34 7.14
CA PHE A 301 16.29 2.62 7.03
C PHE A 301 15.72 2.78 5.62
N ARG A 302 14.95 1.79 5.17
CA ARG A 302 14.11 1.90 3.97
C ARG A 302 12.66 2.06 4.41
N THR A 303 11.95 3.02 3.83
CA THR A 303 10.54 3.29 4.15
C THR A 303 9.78 3.67 2.88
N CYS A 304 8.46 3.43 2.90
CA CYS A 304 7.58 3.78 1.79
C CYS A 304 6.44 4.66 2.31
N PHE A 305 6.29 5.84 1.71
CA PHE A 305 5.30 6.84 2.16
C PHE A 305 4.75 7.65 0.98
N TYR A 306 3.72 8.42 1.24
CA TYR A 306 3.25 9.47 0.34
C TYR A 306 3.43 10.84 0.98
N VAL A 307 3.64 11.84 0.13
CA VAL A 307 3.89 13.22 0.55
C VAL A 307 2.55 13.96 0.64
N THR A 308 2.25 14.49 1.83
CA THR A 308 1.04 15.28 2.05
C THR A 308 1.26 16.77 1.83
N LYS A 309 2.49 17.25 2.10
CA LYS A 309 2.89 18.65 1.94
C LYS A 309 4.39 18.74 1.75
N VAL A 310 4.81 19.74 0.99
CA VAL A 310 6.23 20.09 0.80
C VAL A 310 6.47 21.48 1.37
N GLU A 311 7.54 21.64 2.14
CA GLU A 311 7.97 22.92 2.72
C GLU A 311 9.42 23.20 2.36
N PRO A 312 9.74 24.42 1.89
CA PRO A 312 8.85 25.58 1.70
C PRO A 312 7.87 25.37 0.53
N GLY A 313 6.68 25.97 0.62
CA GLY A 313 5.64 25.89 -0.43
C GLY A 313 6.02 26.62 -1.72
N ASN A 314 6.88 27.63 -1.65
CA ASN A 314 7.43 28.29 -2.81
C ASN A 314 8.67 27.51 -3.32
N VAL A 315 8.59 26.99 -4.53
CA VAL A 315 9.65 26.18 -5.16
C VAL A 315 10.98 26.95 -5.20
N ASN A 316 10.95 28.26 -5.45
CA ASN A 316 12.14 29.07 -5.51
C ASN A 316 12.94 29.10 -4.19
N ASP A 317 12.30 28.82 -3.08
CA ASP A 317 12.92 28.78 -1.75
C ASP A 317 13.46 27.39 -1.35
N MET A 318 13.25 26.38 -2.19
CA MET A 318 13.69 25.00 -1.93
C MET A 318 15.20 24.80 -2.08
N CYS A 319 15.87 25.67 -2.84
CA CYS A 319 17.33 25.72 -2.92
C CYS A 319 17.88 26.86 -2.05
N LYS A 320 19.01 26.56 -1.40
CA LYS A 320 19.77 27.51 -0.59
C LYS A 320 21.18 27.63 -1.11
N SER A 321 21.79 28.81 -0.95
CA SER A 321 23.23 29.00 -1.16
C SER A 321 23.97 28.53 0.09
N TYR A 322 24.88 27.56 -0.06
CA TYR A 322 25.64 26.98 1.03
C TYR A 322 27.07 27.53 1.06
N ASN A 323 27.46 28.07 2.19
CA ASN A 323 28.81 28.53 2.41
C ASN A 323 29.62 27.48 3.20
N LYS A 324 30.61 26.87 2.54
CA LYS A 324 31.45 25.81 3.13
C LYS A 324 32.25 26.28 4.34
N SER A 325 32.73 27.53 4.32
CA SER A 325 33.57 28.07 5.42
C SER A 325 32.79 28.30 6.69
N SER A 326 31.58 28.86 6.58
CA SER A 326 30.69 29.11 7.73
C SER A 326 29.75 27.96 8.05
N LYS A 327 29.68 26.93 7.20
CA LYS A 327 28.74 25.80 7.30
C LYS A 327 27.27 26.24 7.39
N LYS A 328 26.92 27.38 6.79
CA LYS A 328 25.58 27.95 6.84
C LYS A 328 24.91 27.96 5.48
N ALA A 329 23.62 27.60 5.45
CA ALA A 329 22.76 27.75 4.30
C ALA A 329 21.97 29.07 4.43
N THR A 330 21.95 29.87 3.36
CA THR A 330 21.24 31.15 3.29
C THR A 330 20.31 31.17 2.09
N SER A 331 19.41 32.16 2.02
CA SER A 331 18.53 32.29 0.85
C SER A 331 19.33 32.39 -0.45
N ALA A 332 18.88 31.68 -1.48
CA ALA A 332 19.45 31.77 -2.82
C ALA A 332 19.05 33.08 -3.55
N LYS A 333 18.06 33.82 -3.04
CA LYS A 333 17.60 35.08 -3.62
C LYS A 333 18.72 36.12 -3.58
N GLY A 334 19.16 36.56 -4.76
CA GLY A 334 20.25 37.54 -4.88
C GLY A 334 21.65 36.97 -4.66
N ALA A 335 21.82 35.67 -4.44
CA ALA A 335 23.15 35.06 -4.30
C ALA A 335 23.91 35.08 -5.62
N LYS A 336 25.13 35.68 -5.62
CA LYS A 336 26.00 35.79 -6.80
C LYS A 336 26.99 34.61 -6.98
N GLY A 337 26.85 33.55 -6.19
CA GLY A 337 27.72 32.39 -6.24
C GLY A 337 27.56 31.54 -4.98
N GLY A 338 28.24 30.39 -4.94
CA GLY A 338 28.17 29.42 -3.85
C GLY A 338 27.59 28.09 -4.32
N ASP A 339 27.84 27.04 -3.55
CA ASP A 339 27.23 25.74 -3.83
C ASP A 339 25.75 25.81 -3.51
N MET A 340 24.93 25.41 -4.47
CA MET A 340 23.48 25.30 -4.25
C MET A 340 23.16 23.94 -3.67
N ILE A 341 22.32 23.93 -2.64
CA ILE A 341 21.81 22.72 -2.01
C ILE A 341 20.29 22.76 -1.93
N TYR A 342 19.64 21.60 -2.02
CA TYR A 342 18.23 21.48 -1.63
C TYR A 342 18.12 21.47 -0.11
N GLN A 343 17.17 22.22 0.39
CA GLN A 343 16.73 22.19 1.78
C GLN A 343 15.20 22.17 1.80
N VAL A 344 14.66 20.96 1.79
CA VAL A 344 13.22 20.72 1.66
C VAL A 344 12.77 19.77 2.77
N GLN A 345 11.61 20.03 3.32
CA GLN A 345 10.94 19.18 4.27
C GLN A 345 9.69 18.59 3.64
N PHE A 346 9.58 17.27 3.65
CA PHE A 346 8.38 16.54 3.26
C PHE A 346 7.58 16.16 4.51
N LEU A 347 6.31 16.56 4.54
CA LEU A 347 5.34 16.05 5.49
C LEU A 347 4.75 14.77 4.88
N VAL A 348 4.95 13.64 5.55
CA VAL A 348 4.70 12.32 4.97
C VAL A 348 3.79 11.49 5.85
N LYS A 349 3.07 10.59 5.21
CA LYS A 349 2.23 9.57 5.82
C LYS A 349 2.44 8.23 5.11
N ASP A 350 2.17 7.14 5.82
CA ASP A 350 2.09 5.79 5.26
C ASP A 350 0.86 5.06 5.79
N VAL A 351 0.76 3.77 5.53
CA VAL A 351 -0.35 2.95 6.02
C VAL A 351 -0.43 2.87 7.55
N SER A 352 0.67 3.06 8.26
CA SER A 352 0.71 3.03 9.74
C SER A 352 0.13 4.29 10.38
N THR A 353 -0.01 5.37 9.60
CA THR A 353 -0.44 6.68 10.09
C THR A 353 -1.87 7.05 9.71
N GLN A 354 -2.60 6.13 9.06
CA GLN A 354 -3.94 6.37 8.52
C GLN A 354 -4.98 6.83 9.52
N PHE A 355 -4.91 6.31 10.74
CA PHE A 355 -5.95 6.48 11.74
C PHE A 355 -5.53 7.36 12.91
N ASN A 356 -4.33 7.88 12.88
CA ASN A 356 -3.87 8.93 13.75
C ASN A 356 -3.56 10.18 12.92
N ASN A 357 -3.71 11.36 13.51
CA ASN A 357 -3.36 12.61 12.84
C ASN A 357 -1.84 12.84 12.76
N ASN A 358 -1.04 11.80 12.98
CA ASN A 358 0.41 11.92 12.96
C ASN A 358 0.89 12.13 11.53
N VAL A 359 1.65 13.19 11.35
CA VAL A 359 2.38 13.52 10.13
C VAL A 359 3.85 13.52 10.50
N TYR A 360 4.66 12.75 9.77
CA TYR A 360 6.09 12.70 10.02
C TYR A 360 6.85 13.60 9.07
N ARG A 361 8.09 13.93 9.44
CA ARG A 361 8.95 14.85 8.69
C ARG A 361 10.17 14.11 8.18
N VAL A 362 10.32 14.10 6.84
CA VAL A 362 11.52 13.59 6.17
C VAL A 362 12.17 14.73 5.42
N LEU A 363 13.49 14.85 5.54
CA LEU A 363 14.24 15.99 5.04
C LEU A 363 15.01 15.61 3.78
N LEU A 364 14.97 16.47 2.78
CA LEU A 364 15.90 16.46 1.66
C LEU A 364 16.92 17.58 1.90
N TYR A 365 18.15 17.18 2.21
CA TYR A 365 19.27 18.10 2.42
C TYR A 365 20.47 17.60 1.65
N THR A 366 20.74 18.21 0.48
CA THR A 366 21.73 17.69 -0.47
C THR A 366 23.15 18.10 -0.15
N HIS A 367 23.55 17.90 1.10
CA HIS A 367 24.88 18.15 1.59
C HIS A 367 25.48 16.89 2.24
N GLU A 368 26.78 16.75 2.24
CA GLU A 368 27.50 15.60 2.84
C GLU A 368 27.04 14.22 2.31
N GLY A 369 26.77 14.14 1.01
CA GLY A 369 26.39 12.87 0.35
C GLY A 369 24.94 12.45 0.54
N LEU A 370 24.10 13.30 1.15
CA LEU A 370 22.69 13.03 1.33
C LEU A 370 21.86 13.53 0.13
N GLY A 371 20.92 12.73 -0.36
CA GLY A 371 19.85 13.12 -1.27
C GLY A 371 20.23 13.83 -2.58
N ALA A 372 21.49 13.82 -2.97
CA ALA A 372 22.02 14.63 -4.08
C ALA A 372 21.32 14.38 -5.42
N ASN A 373 20.79 13.17 -5.62
CA ASN A 373 20.15 12.75 -6.85
C ASN A 373 18.64 12.58 -6.71
N PHE A 374 18.03 13.02 -5.59
CA PHE A 374 16.61 12.81 -5.36
C PHE A 374 15.75 13.45 -6.45
N PHE A 375 15.92 14.76 -6.69
CA PHE A 375 15.28 15.39 -7.83
C PHE A 375 16.12 15.17 -9.11
N PRO A 376 15.47 14.99 -10.28
CA PRO A 376 16.18 14.92 -11.58
C PRO A 376 16.94 16.21 -11.90
N GLN A 377 16.45 17.35 -11.43
CA GLN A 377 17.12 18.65 -11.54
C GLN A 377 18.14 18.80 -10.40
N LYS A 378 19.40 19.04 -10.75
CA LYS A 378 20.42 19.41 -9.76
C LYS A 378 20.07 20.71 -9.04
N ALA A 379 20.49 20.86 -7.80
CA ALA A 379 20.29 22.09 -7.06
C ALA A 379 20.88 23.29 -7.81
N ALA A 380 20.09 24.33 -7.97
CA ALA A 380 20.42 25.54 -8.71
C ALA A 380 19.79 26.76 -8.02
N ASN A 381 20.17 27.96 -8.43
CA ASN A 381 19.48 29.18 -7.96
C ASN A 381 18.11 29.29 -8.67
N LEU A 382 17.08 28.74 -8.06
CA LEU A 382 15.72 28.68 -8.64
C LEU A 382 15.05 30.06 -8.76
N TRP A 383 15.58 31.08 -8.12
CA TRP A 383 15.13 32.47 -8.29
C TRP A 383 15.57 33.09 -9.62
N SER A 384 16.72 32.67 -10.14
CA SER A 384 17.29 33.18 -11.38
C SER A 384 17.16 32.22 -12.57
N ASP A 385 16.93 30.92 -12.30
CA ASP A 385 16.79 29.89 -13.33
C ASP A 385 15.33 29.36 -13.38
N ALA A 386 14.52 30.04 -14.17
CA ALA A 386 13.09 29.69 -14.35
C ALA A 386 12.90 28.29 -14.94
N LYS A 387 13.84 27.78 -15.77
CA LYS A 387 13.76 26.44 -16.35
C LYS A 387 14.01 25.37 -15.29
N ALA A 388 15.01 25.56 -14.44
CA ALA A 388 15.27 24.68 -13.31
C ALA A 388 14.10 24.71 -12.30
N ALA A 389 13.57 25.90 -11.99
CA ALA A 389 12.40 26.06 -11.12
C ALA A 389 11.17 25.33 -11.67
N GLY A 390 10.90 25.39 -12.99
CA GLY A 390 9.81 24.65 -13.63
C GLY A 390 9.95 23.15 -13.45
N LYS A 391 11.13 22.57 -13.68
CA LYS A 391 11.37 21.14 -13.49
C LYS A 391 11.20 20.68 -12.04
N VAL A 392 11.64 21.48 -11.07
CA VAL A 392 11.44 21.18 -9.64
C VAL A 392 9.96 21.27 -9.28
N LYS A 393 9.24 22.27 -9.82
CA LYS A 393 7.79 22.41 -9.65
C LYS A 393 7.05 21.18 -10.15
N ASP A 394 7.37 20.71 -11.37
CA ASP A 394 6.76 19.49 -11.92
C ASP A 394 7.02 18.26 -11.05
N SER A 395 8.25 18.14 -10.53
CA SER A 395 8.62 17.05 -9.60
C SER A 395 7.83 17.10 -8.29
N VAL A 396 7.65 18.30 -7.72
CA VAL A 396 6.88 18.52 -6.49
C VAL A 396 5.39 18.24 -6.73
N GLU A 397 4.84 18.67 -7.87
CA GLU A 397 3.47 18.37 -8.26
C GLU A 397 3.25 16.86 -8.42
N LEU A 398 4.21 16.11 -8.96
CA LEU A 398 4.16 14.66 -9.04
C LEU A 398 4.19 14.02 -7.65
N LEU A 399 5.07 14.46 -6.75
CA LEU A 399 5.18 13.93 -5.38
C LEU A 399 3.91 14.14 -4.56
N THR A 400 3.23 15.26 -4.77
CA THR A 400 2.01 15.63 -4.05
C THR A 400 0.74 15.15 -4.74
N LYS A 401 0.85 14.63 -5.98
CA LYS A 401 -0.27 14.00 -6.65
C LYS A 401 -0.76 12.81 -5.85
N PHE A 402 -2.04 12.68 -5.87
CA PHE A 402 -2.69 11.52 -5.30
C PHE A 402 -2.16 10.23 -5.95
N ASN A 403 -2.01 9.17 -5.13
CA ASN A 403 -1.42 7.88 -5.48
C ASN A 403 0.08 7.90 -5.85
N SER A 404 0.76 8.99 -5.58
CA SER A 404 2.21 9.04 -5.70
C SER A 404 2.86 8.55 -4.41
N TRP A 405 3.66 7.50 -4.51
CA TRP A 405 4.40 6.91 -3.41
C TRP A 405 5.88 7.11 -3.59
N VAL A 406 6.58 7.24 -2.50
CA VAL A 406 8.03 7.36 -2.40
C VAL A 406 8.56 6.17 -1.64
N ASP A 407 9.27 5.27 -2.32
CA ASP A 407 10.09 4.24 -1.69
C ASP A 407 11.49 4.81 -1.54
N CYS A 408 11.94 5.05 -0.33
CA CYS A 408 13.21 5.71 -0.13
C CYS A 408 14.03 5.13 1.03
N VAL A 409 15.32 5.36 0.93
CA VAL A 409 16.25 5.19 2.04
C VAL A 409 16.37 6.50 2.79
N VAL A 410 16.27 6.42 4.11
CA VAL A 410 16.48 7.54 5.01
C VAL A 410 17.63 7.25 5.97
N GLU A 411 18.43 8.25 6.27
CA GLU A 411 19.48 8.20 7.28
C GLU A 411 19.08 9.04 8.47
N ARG A 412 19.18 8.47 9.67
CA ARG A 412 18.96 9.17 10.92
C ARG A 412 20.22 9.88 11.39
N ARG A 413 20.14 11.19 11.54
CA ARG A 413 21.20 12.04 12.11
C ARG A 413 20.60 13.03 13.11
N ASN A 414 21.11 13.06 14.33
CA ASN A 414 20.67 13.99 15.38
C ASN A 414 19.13 14.03 15.57
N GLY A 415 18.47 12.88 15.50
CA GLY A 415 17.02 12.77 15.66
C GLY A 415 16.18 13.16 14.42
N TYR A 416 16.80 13.56 13.31
CA TYR A 416 16.13 13.85 12.04
C TYR A 416 16.37 12.72 11.04
N TYR A 417 15.47 12.61 10.06
CA TYR A 417 15.54 11.60 8.98
C TYR A 417 15.76 12.28 7.64
N PHE A 418 16.88 11.99 7.00
CA PHE A 418 17.30 12.58 5.74
C PHE A 418 17.21 11.56 4.62
N ILE A 419 16.68 11.97 3.46
CA ILE A 419 16.67 11.14 2.25
C ILE A 419 18.11 10.88 1.81
N LYS A 420 18.41 9.61 1.52
CA LYS A 420 19.72 9.13 1.07
C LYS A 420 19.55 8.14 -0.07
N ASP A 421 20.50 8.11 -1.01
CA ASP A 421 20.63 7.08 -2.05
C ASP A 421 19.30 6.71 -2.76
N THR A 422 18.46 7.71 -2.99
CA THR A 422 17.15 7.58 -3.63
C THR A 422 17.04 8.62 -4.73
N LYS A 423 16.51 8.23 -5.87
CA LYS A 423 16.26 9.13 -7.02
C LYS A 423 14.83 9.01 -7.52
N MET A 424 14.24 10.11 -7.96
CA MET A 424 12.98 10.09 -8.68
C MET A 424 13.18 9.53 -10.10
N VAL A 425 12.21 8.69 -10.52
CA VAL A 425 12.16 8.06 -11.84
C VAL A 425 10.77 8.25 -12.43
N PHE A 426 10.66 8.96 -13.55
CA PHE A 426 9.42 9.19 -14.32
C PHE A 426 9.74 9.69 -15.73
#